data_48cd48613d3d2fa607c37c61913b88c6
#
_entry.id   48cd48613d3d2fa607c37c61913b88c6
#
_cell.length_a   1.000
_cell.length_b   1.000
_cell.length_c   1.000
_cell.angle_alpha   90.00
_cell.angle_beta   90.00
_cell.angle_gamma   90.00
#
_symmetry.space_group_name_H-M   'P 1'
#
loop_
_entity.id
_entity.type
_entity.pdbx_description
1 polymer ?
#
loop_
_entity_poly.entity_id
_entity_poly.type
_entity_poly.pdbx_seq_one_letter_code
_entity_poly.pdbx_strand_id
1 'polypeptide(L)'
;MLDDKSGSIIARTASAFACAPLTVGKHAIILAILLVYHSTISAKADGCPSIKDEIITDRPDVTNSSVVVPPGSLQIENGVNSSARDGDRVIDGTNTRLRAGIASCLEFLVDTPTYFANVRSPQNSGFSDVAPALKWQISPVPGKIDLSAVFGVALPTGTANIASAGAQPYLQFPWSWELRHGWGLSGMFTEFFRPSDPTSKGITETTFVIEKKVTERASLFVEYVGDYPESGSPAQFLNSGGLYRLSPNQQLDFHVALGLNHNAPSYVVGVGYSVRFDELFSANEAPRYPPRK
;
A
#
# COMPACT_ATOMS: atom_id res chain seq x y z
N MET A 1 -33.30 13.28 -16.69
CA MET A 1 -32.20 12.57 -17.36
C MET A 1 -30.96 12.97 -16.60
N LEU A 2 -30.71 12.31 -15.47
CA LEU A 2 -29.64 12.65 -14.52
C LEU A 2 -28.51 11.64 -14.73
N ASP A 3 -27.37 12.16 -15.06
CA ASP A 3 -26.12 11.43 -15.32
C ASP A 3 -25.63 10.84 -13.98
N ASP A 4 -25.83 9.52 -13.84
CA ASP A 4 -25.47 8.76 -12.65
C ASP A 4 -24.00 8.34 -12.73
N LYS A 5 -23.13 9.09 -12.04
CA LYS A 5 -21.70 8.76 -11.85
C LYS A 5 -21.33 8.68 -10.38
N SER A 6 -21.95 7.75 -9.65
CA SER A 6 -21.62 7.49 -8.25
C SER A 6 -21.03 6.09 -8.03
N GLY A 7 -19.73 5.91 -8.19
CA GLY A 7 -18.96 4.72 -7.86
C GLY A 7 -17.77 5.07 -7.00
N SER A 8 -17.54 4.29 -5.99
CA SER A 8 -16.54 4.31 -4.92
C SER A 8 -15.23 5.06 -5.20
N ILE A 9 -14.81 5.97 -4.32
CA ILE A 9 -13.51 6.68 -4.38
C ILE A 9 -12.34 5.69 -4.28
N ILE A 10 -12.48 4.59 -3.57
CA ILE A 10 -11.45 3.55 -3.48
C ILE A 10 -11.33 2.77 -4.81
N ALA A 11 -12.45 2.67 -5.57
CA ALA A 11 -12.48 2.03 -6.91
C ALA A 11 -12.54 3.04 -8.06
N ARG A 12 -12.80 4.33 -7.81
CA ARG A 12 -12.98 5.37 -8.85
C ARG A 12 -11.76 6.19 -9.21
N THR A 13 -10.59 5.82 -8.74
CA THR A 13 -9.37 6.29 -9.38
C THR A 13 -9.18 5.71 -10.79
N ALA A 14 -10.14 4.93 -11.29
CA ALA A 14 -10.04 4.16 -12.52
C ALA A 14 -11.17 4.39 -13.51
N SER A 15 -11.59 5.58 -13.88
CA SER A 15 -12.34 5.71 -15.13
C SER A 15 -12.28 7.07 -15.81
N ALA A 16 -11.91 6.93 -17.02
CA ALA A 16 -12.12 7.70 -18.23
C ALA A 16 -11.30 8.97 -18.44
N PHE A 17 -10.38 8.88 -19.41
CA PHE A 17 -10.34 9.73 -20.61
C PHE A 17 -9.13 9.39 -21.51
N ALA A 18 -9.31 9.47 -22.85
CA ALA A 18 -8.41 8.96 -23.86
C ALA A 18 -7.22 9.86 -24.22
N CYS A 19 -6.13 9.27 -24.42
CA CYS A 19 -4.98 9.27 -25.31
C CYS A 19 -4.42 10.56 -25.91
N ALA A 20 -3.14 10.81 -25.59
CA ALA A 20 -2.12 11.27 -26.54
C ALA A 20 -0.77 10.61 -26.18
N PRO A 21 0.04 10.16 -27.15
CA PRO A 21 1.26 9.42 -26.86
C PRO A 21 2.40 10.37 -26.43
N LEU A 22 2.85 10.26 -25.20
CA LEU A 22 4.16 10.79 -24.81
C LEU A 22 5.22 9.73 -25.10
N THR A 23 6.09 10.01 -26.03
CA THR A 23 7.34 9.28 -26.25
C THR A 23 8.26 9.54 -25.07
N VAL A 24 8.17 8.69 -24.04
CA VAL A 24 9.23 8.57 -23.02
C VAL A 24 10.45 8.03 -23.76
N GLY A 25 11.48 8.86 -23.86
CA GLY A 25 12.67 8.54 -24.63
C GLY A 25 13.32 7.25 -24.09
N LYS A 26 13.64 6.32 -25.00
CA LYS A 26 14.31 5.03 -24.74
C LYS A 26 15.54 5.14 -23.82
N HIS A 27 16.09 6.33 -23.67
CA HIS A 27 17.26 6.63 -22.85
C HIS A 27 16.97 6.70 -21.32
N ALA A 28 15.73 7.03 -20.89
CA ALA A 28 15.38 7.10 -19.48
C ALA A 28 15.24 5.68 -18.87
N ILE A 29 14.71 4.74 -19.64
CA ILE A 29 14.57 3.33 -19.22
C ILE A 29 15.94 2.64 -19.16
N ILE A 30 16.83 2.94 -20.10
CA ILE A 30 18.20 2.40 -20.14
C ILE A 30 19.02 2.95 -18.96
N LEU A 31 18.84 4.23 -18.60
CA LEU A 31 19.55 4.84 -17.47
C LEU A 31 19.10 4.23 -16.12
N ALA A 32 17.81 3.93 -15.97
CA ALA A 32 17.29 3.25 -14.78
C ALA A 32 17.82 1.81 -14.65
N ILE A 33 17.92 1.08 -15.77
CA ILE A 33 18.46 -0.30 -15.82
C ILE A 33 19.98 -0.28 -15.58
N LEU A 34 20.72 0.70 -16.10
CA LEU A 34 22.17 0.81 -15.88
C LEU A 34 22.52 1.23 -14.43
N LEU A 35 21.69 2.01 -13.76
CA LEU A 35 21.87 2.34 -12.35
C LEU A 35 21.67 1.12 -11.43
N VAL A 36 20.81 0.20 -11.79
CA VAL A 36 20.63 -1.08 -11.07
C VAL A 36 21.81 -2.03 -11.30
N TYR A 37 22.49 -1.96 -12.44
CA TYR A 37 23.57 -2.90 -12.79
C TYR A 37 24.94 -2.55 -12.17
N HIS A 38 25.14 -1.33 -11.66
CA HIS A 38 26.42 -0.90 -11.09
C HIS A 38 26.46 -0.81 -9.57
N SER A 39 25.36 -1.14 -8.90
CA SER A 39 25.28 -1.12 -7.43
C SER A 39 25.35 -2.54 -6.87
N THR A 40 26.43 -3.27 -7.06
CA THR A 40 26.84 -4.27 -6.07
C THR A 40 27.33 -3.55 -4.82
N ILE A 41 26.45 -2.73 -4.24
CA ILE A 41 26.62 -2.29 -2.88
C ILE A 41 26.37 -3.52 -2.03
N SER A 42 27.46 -4.09 -1.52
CA SER A 42 27.41 -4.99 -0.39
C SER A 42 26.92 -4.15 0.81
N ALA A 43 25.64 -3.78 0.77
CA ALA A 43 24.97 -3.21 1.91
C ALA A 43 24.99 -4.32 2.97
N LYS A 44 25.77 -4.14 4.01
CA LYS A 44 25.58 -4.89 5.25
C LYS A 44 24.12 -4.73 5.61
N ALA A 45 23.41 -5.86 5.69
CA ALA A 45 21.98 -5.93 5.98
C ALA A 45 21.66 -5.61 7.47
N ASP A 46 22.44 -4.74 8.10
CA ASP A 46 22.33 -4.36 9.52
C ASP A 46 21.17 -3.37 9.75
N GLY A 47 19.98 -3.64 9.23
CA GLY A 47 18.83 -2.74 9.39
C GLY A 47 17.53 -3.27 8.80
N CYS A 48 17.56 -4.39 8.08
CA CYS A 48 16.35 -5.01 7.56
C CYS A 48 15.82 -6.10 8.50
N PRO A 49 14.50 -6.31 8.56
CA PRO A 49 13.88 -7.14 9.59
C PRO A 49 14.29 -8.61 9.51
N SER A 50 14.23 -9.26 10.66
CA SER A 50 14.46 -10.69 10.86
C SER A 50 13.19 -11.37 11.36
N ILE A 51 13.15 -12.70 11.30
CA ILE A 51 12.01 -13.49 11.83
C ILE A 51 11.81 -13.32 13.35
N LYS A 52 12.78 -12.75 14.05
CA LYS A 52 12.67 -12.45 15.50
C LYS A 52 11.92 -11.16 15.77
N ASP A 53 11.76 -10.31 14.77
CA ASP A 53 11.05 -9.06 14.91
C ASP A 53 9.54 -9.28 14.91
N GLU A 54 8.81 -8.42 15.60
CA GLU A 54 7.35 -8.46 15.63
C GLU A 54 6.78 -8.16 14.22
N ILE A 55 5.57 -8.66 13.97
CA ILE A 55 4.85 -8.37 12.72
C ILE A 55 4.64 -6.86 12.57
N ILE A 56 4.93 -6.35 11.37
CA ILE A 56 4.64 -4.98 10.94
C ILE A 56 3.79 -5.07 9.68
N THR A 57 2.62 -4.44 9.71
CA THR A 57 1.60 -4.53 8.65
C THR A 57 1.50 -3.24 7.86
N ASP A 58 0.94 -3.33 6.63
CA ASP A 58 0.52 -2.19 5.83
C ASP A 58 -0.94 -1.80 6.13
N ARG A 59 -1.55 -2.43 7.14
CA ARG A 59 -2.91 -2.18 7.64
C ARG A 59 -2.86 -1.64 9.09
N PRO A 60 -3.90 -0.90 9.56
CA PRO A 60 -5.18 -0.52 8.90
C PRO A 60 -5.15 0.87 8.25
N ASP A 61 -4.05 1.60 8.35
CA ASP A 61 -3.86 2.91 7.73
C ASP A 61 -3.67 2.79 6.22
N VAL A 62 -3.75 3.91 5.51
CA VAL A 62 -3.47 4.00 4.08
C VAL A 62 -1.96 4.03 3.84
N THR A 63 -1.22 4.55 4.83
CA THR A 63 0.23 4.59 4.83
C THR A 63 0.81 3.19 4.91
N ASN A 64 1.46 2.72 3.87
CA ASN A 64 2.21 1.47 3.93
C ASN A 64 3.38 1.59 4.91
N SER A 65 3.69 0.49 5.59
CA SER A 65 4.91 0.37 6.39
C SER A 65 6.16 0.66 5.54
N SER A 66 7.15 1.32 6.11
CA SER A 66 8.49 1.48 5.50
C SER A 66 9.37 0.24 5.63
N VAL A 67 8.88 -0.82 6.29
CA VAL A 67 9.63 -2.04 6.61
C VAL A 67 9.14 -3.19 5.77
N VAL A 68 10.08 -3.99 5.23
CA VAL A 68 9.78 -5.20 4.45
C VAL A 68 9.51 -6.40 5.36
N VAL A 69 8.87 -7.43 4.83
CA VAL A 69 8.72 -8.72 5.51
C VAL A 69 10.07 -9.46 5.52
N PRO A 70 10.42 -10.16 6.63
CA PRO A 70 11.67 -10.92 6.73
C PRO A 70 11.85 -11.93 5.60
N PRO A 71 13.09 -12.13 5.12
CA PRO A 71 13.38 -13.10 4.06
C PRO A 71 12.87 -14.51 4.40
N GLY A 72 12.25 -15.18 3.41
CA GLY A 72 11.69 -16.53 3.58
C GLY A 72 10.33 -16.57 4.27
N SER A 73 9.78 -15.42 4.65
CA SER A 73 8.48 -15.31 5.30
C SER A 73 7.40 -14.87 4.32
N LEU A 74 6.16 -15.31 4.56
CA LEU A 74 4.95 -14.87 3.90
C LEU A 74 4.03 -14.22 4.93
N GLN A 75 3.61 -12.98 4.68
CA GLN A 75 2.62 -12.27 5.48
C GLN A 75 1.34 -12.12 4.68
N ILE A 76 0.21 -12.39 5.33
CA ILE A 76 -1.12 -12.25 4.75
C ILE A 76 -1.88 -11.23 5.59
N GLU A 77 -2.34 -10.18 4.96
CA GLU A 77 -3.13 -9.12 5.58
C GLU A 77 -4.52 -9.10 4.95
N ASN A 78 -5.56 -9.18 5.77
CA ASN A 78 -6.95 -9.20 5.31
C ASN A 78 -7.78 -8.17 6.07
N GLY A 79 -8.83 -7.68 5.42
CA GLY A 79 -9.78 -6.81 6.08
C GLY A 79 -11.10 -6.68 5.35
N VAL A 80 -12.09 -6.20 6.08
CA VAL A 80 -13.41 -5.87 5.55
C VAL A 80 -13.73 -4.44 5.97
N ASN A 81 -14.21 -3.63 5.02
CA ASN A 81 -14.63 -2.27 5.29
C ASN A 81 -16.10 -2.07 4.93
N SER A 82 -16.71 -1.07 5.56
CA SER A 82 -17.99 -0.49 5.15
C SER A 82 -17.80 1.00 4.99
N SER A 83 -18.08 1.51 3.81
CA SER A 83 -18.00 2.93 3.48
C SER A 83 -19.33 3.48 3.03
N ALA A 84 -19.53 4.79 3.20
CA ALA A 84 -20.69 5.49 2.67
C ALA A 84 -20.26 6.79 1.99
N ARG A 85 -20.94 7.12 0.89
CA ARG A 85 -20.79 8.37 0.17
C ARG A 85 -22.10 8.74 -0.51
N ASP A 86 -22.56 9.98 -0.35
CA ASP A 86 -23.75 10.52 -1.02
C ASP A 86 -25.01 9.63 -0.88
N GLY A 87 -25.09 8.94 0.25
CA GLY A 87 -26.17 8.02 0.55
C GLY A 87 -25.99 6.60 0.03
N ASP A 88 -25.00 6.31 -0.81
CA ASP A 88 -24.62 4.95 -1.19
C ASP A 88 -23.76 4.31 -0.10
N ARG A 89 -23.93 3.00 0.08
CA ARG A 89 -23.13 2.19 0.99
C ARG A 89 -22.46 1.06 0.25
N VAL A 90 -21.15 0.94 0.44
CA VAL A 90 -20.34 -0.14 -0.11
C VAL A 90 -19.75 -0.95 1.04
N ILE A 91 -19.80 -2.26 0.92
CA ILE A 91 -19.05 -3.19 1.77
C ILE A 91 -17.98 -3.81 0.88
N ASP A 92 -16.73 -3.74 1.29
CA ASP A 92 -15.63 -4.31 0.55
C ASP A 92 -14.85 -5.32 1.41
N GLY A 93 -14.38 -6.35 0.75
CA GLY A 93 -13.59 -7.45 1.36
C GLY A 93 -13.15 -8.45 0.27
N THR A 94 -12.15 -9.21 0.51
CA THR A 94 -11.37 -9.36 1.75
C THR A 94 -10.18 -8.40 1.87
N ASN A 95 -9.97 -7.45 0.98
CA ASN A 95 -8.82 -6.49 0.99
C ASN A 95 -7.50 -7.22 1.31
N THR A 96 -7.27 -8.33 0.59
CA THR A 96 -6.14 -9.22 0.90
C THR A 96 -4.87 -8.72 0.24
N ARG A 97 -3.84 -8.48 1.04
CA ARG A 97 -2.46 -8.24 0.61
C ARG A 97 -1.59 -9.40 1.01
N LEU A 98 -0.87 -9.95 0.04
CA LEU A 98 0.17 -10.95 0.24
C LEU A 98 1.52 -10.24 0.18
N ARG A 99 2.39 -10.49 1.17
CA ARG A 99 3.72 -9.91 1.27
C ARG A 99 4.74 -11.03 1.49
N ALA A 100 5.68 -11.21 0.58
CA ALA A 100 6.69 -12.26 0.64
C ALA A 100 8.09 -11.65 0.70
N GLY A 101 8.84 -11.90 1.77
CA GLY A 101 10.23 -11.49 1.90
C GLY A 101 11.13 -12.35 1.01
N ILE A 102 11.54 -11.83 -0.15
CA ILE A 102 12.30 -12.59 -1.17
C ILE A 102 13.82 -12.46 -1.02
N ALA A 103 14.27 -11.39 -0.39
CA ALA A 103 15.68 -11.19 -0.02
C ALA A 103 15.78 -10.24 1.17
N SER A 104 16.98 -10.06 1.73
CA SER A 104 17.21 -9.00 2.71
C SER A 104 16.79 -7.66 2.12
N CYS A 105 15.98 -6.89 2.82
CA CYS A 105 15.47 -5.59 2.39
C CYS A 105 14.59 -5.57 1.12
N LEU A 106 14.13 -6.71 0.63
CA LEU A 106 13.30 -6.79 -0.57
C LEU A 106 12.12 -7.72 -0.35
N GLU A 107 10.91 -7.22 -0.60
CA GLU A 107 9.69 -8.02 -0.59
C GLU A 107 8.93 -7.91 -1.91
N PHE A 108 8.22 -8.97 -2.25
CA PHE A 108 7.21 -8.99 -3.29
C PHE A 108 5.84 -8.88 -2.66
N LEU A 109 4.99 -7.99 -3.19
CA LEU A 109 3.63 -7.78 -2.73
C LEU A 109 2.63 -8.11 -3.84
N VAL A 110 1.45 -8.55 -3.44
CA VAL A 110 0.30 -8.66 -4.35
C VAL A 110 -0.95 -8.24 -3.60
N ASP A 111 -1.60 -7.18 -4.06
CA ASP A 111 -2.99 -6.92 -3.71
C ASP A 111 -3.86 -7.81 -4.58
N THR A 112 -4.62 -8.70 -3.93
CA THR A 112 -5.55 -9.60 -4.62
C THR A 112 -6.87 -8.88 -4.89
N PRO A 113 -7.71 -9.37 -5.82
CA PRO A 113 -8.99 -8.74 -6.09
C PRO A 113 -9.87 -8.66 -4.85
N THR A 114 -10.28 -7.45 -4.51
CA THR A 114 -11.25 -7.16 -3.46
C THR A 114 -12.64 -7.08 -4.07
N TYR A 115 -13.64 -7.70 -3.46
CA TYR A 115 -15.03 -7.58 -3.88
C TYR A 115 -15.67 -6.35 -3.24
N PHE A 116 -16.22 -5.47 -4.07
CA PHE A 116 -16.99 -4.30 -3.68
C PHE A 116 -18.48 -4.59 -3.87
N ALA A 117 -19.22 -4.70 -2.78
CA ALA A 117 -20.67 -4.89 -2.77
C ALA A 117 -21.36 -3.55 -2.56
N ASN A 118 -21.95 -2.99 -3.62
CA ASN A 118 -22.81 -1.81 -3.48
C ASN A 118 -24.19 -2.25 -2.99
N VAL A 119 -24.59 -1.80 -1.80
CA VAL A 119 -25.81 -2.26 -1.12
C VAL A 119 -27.07 -1.74 -1.81
N ARG A 120 -27.04 -0.53 -2.37
CA ARG A 120 -28.19 0.09 -3.03
C ARG A 120 -28.26 -0.21 -4.53
N SER A 121 -27.13 -0.39 -5.14
CA SER A 121 -26.98 -0.62 -6.58
C SER A 121 -26.14 -1.86 -6.86
N PRO A 122 -26.69 -3.09 -6.62
CA PRO A 122 -25.92 -4.33 -6.74
C PRO A 122 -25.26 -4.54 -8.11
N GLN A 123 -25.81 -3.97 -9.17
CA GLN A 123 -25.24 -3.98 -10.53
C GLN A 123 -23.90 -3.21 -10.61
N ASN A 124 -23.62 -2.33 -9.64
CA ASN A 124 -22.35 -1.60 -9.52
C ASN A 124 -21.37 -2.32 -8.60
N SER A 125 -21.63 -3.58 -8.26
CA SER A 125 -20.71 -4.42 -7.47
C SER A 125 -19.75 -5.16 -8.39
N GLY A 126 -18.58 -5.55 -7.85
CA GLY A 126 -17.58 -6.27 -8.62
C GLY A 126 -16.24 -6.37 -7.92
N PHE A 127 -15.27 -6.96 -8.63
CA PHE A 127 -13.91 -7.13 -8.13
C PHE A 127 -12.99 -6.02 -8.61
N SER A 128 -12.06 -5.60 -7.74
CA SER A 128 -10.93 -4.75 -8.10
C SER A 128 -9.88 -5.50 -8.93
N ASP A 129 -8.92 -4.76 -9.39
CA ASP A 129 -7.75 -5.27 -10.11
C ASP A 129 -6.79 -6.01 -9.17
N VAL A 130 -5.99 -6.91 -9.76
CA VAL A 130 -4.79 -7.44 -9.11
C VAL A 130 -3.67 -6.41 -9.24
N ALA A 131 -2.92 -6.18 -8.17
CA ALA A 131 -1.79 -5.25 -8.20
C ALA A 131 -0.52 -5.87 -7.60
N PRO A 132 0.36 -6.47 -8.42
CA PRO A 132 1.70 -6.88 -8.01
C PRO A 132 2.62 -5.68 -7.81
N ALA A 133 3.54 -5.78 -6.84
CA ALA A 133 4.56 -4.78 -6.57
C ALA A 133 5.84 -5.37 -5.98
N LEU A 134 6.91 -4.60 -6.05
CA LEU A 134 8.16 -4.83 -5.34
C LEU A 134 8.39 -3.67 -4.37
N LYS A 135 8.74 -3.99 -3.12
CA LYS A 135 9.13 -3.04 -2.10
C LYS A 135 10.57 -3.27 -1.69
N TRP A 136 11.35 -2.23 -1.79
CA TRP A 136 12.74 -2.20 -1.39
C TRP A 136 12.91 -1.27 -0.20
N GLN A 137 13.31 -1.82 0.95
CA GLN A 137 13.67 -1.04 2.11
C GLN A 137 15.07 -0.45 1.89
N ILE A 138 15.11 0.87 1.78
CA ILE A 138 16.34 1.65 1.73
C ILE A 138 16.81 1.75 3.16
N SER A 139 17.78 0.95 3.53
CA SER A 139 18.30 0.75 4.90
C SER A 139 18.54 2.06 5.66
N PRO A 140 18.54 2.07 7.00
CA PRO A 140 18.27 3.28 7.80
C PRO A 140 19.09 4.48 7.34
N VAL A 141 18.36 5.51 6.96
CA VAL A 141 18.94 6.82 6.65
C VAL A 141 19.46 7.42 7.96
N PRO A 142 20.54 8.20 7.96
CA PRO A 142 20.98 8.88 9.15
C PRO A 142 19.83 9.60 9.86
N GLY A 143 19.65 9.35 11.17
CA GLY A 143 18.57 9.96 11.97
C GLY A 143 17.46 9.02 12.41
N LYS A 144 17.57 7.71 12.22
CA LYS A 144 16.58 6.69 12.60
C LYS A 144 15.27 6.80 11.79
N ILE A 145 15.36 7.21 10.55
CA ILE A 145 14.25 7.22 9.60
C ILE A 145 14.37 5.95 8.76
N ASP A 146 13.33 5.14 8.76
CA ASP A 146 13.16 4.05 7.80
C ASP A 146 12.48 4.59 6.55
N LEU A 147 12.95 4.17 5.39
CA LEU A 147 12.47 4.58 4.08
C LEU A 147 12.40 3.37 3.16
N SER A 148 11.34 3.28 2.39
CA SER A 148 11.22 2.29 1.32
C SER A 148 10.77 2.93 0.01
N ALA A 149 11.05 2.22 -1.08
CA ALA A 149 10.48 2.49 -2.39
C ALA A 149 9.65 1.28 -2.83
N VAL A 150 8.42 1.55 -3.29
CA VAL A 150 7.51 0.53 -3.84
C VAL A 150 7.26 0.83 -5.31
N PHE A 151 7.41 -0.18 -6.15
CA PHE A 151 7.15 -0.13 -7.59
C PHE A 151 6.06 -1.14 -7.90
N GLY A 152 4.88 -0.69 -8.27
CA GLY A 152 3.75 -1.56 -8.52
C GLY A 152 2.98 -1.21 -9.78
N VAL A 153 2.06 -2.10 -10.15
CA VAL A 153 1.15 -1.90 -11.27
C VAL A 153 -0.20 -2.56 -10.99
N ALA A 154 -1.28 -1.81 -11.03
CA ALA A 154 -2.62 -2.40 -11.07
C ALA A 154 -2.91 -2.86 -12.51
N LEU A 155 -3.30 -4.13 -12.65
CA LEU A 155 -3.60 -4.77 -13.93
C LEU A 155 -5.11 -4.80 -14.13
N PRO A 156 -5.64 -4.50 -15.33
CA PRO A 156 -7.09 -4.43 -15.59
C PRO A 156 -7.72 -5.83 -15.62
N THR A 157 -7.75 -6.50 -14.48
CA THR A 157 -8.23 -7.88 -14.30
C THR A 157 -9.56 -7.98 -13.57
N GLY A 158 -10.04 -6.88 -13.01
CA GLY A 158 -11.27 -6.81 -12.25
C GLY A 158 -12.53 -6.80 -13.09
N THR A 159 -13.66 -6.56 -12.47
CA THR A 159 -14.95 -6.41 -13.13
C THR A 159 -15.00 -5.08 -13.88
N ALA A 160 -15.54 -5.06 -15.09
CA ALA A 160 -15.47 -3.91 -16.01
C ALA A 160 -15.99 -2.57 -15.45
N ASN A 161 -16.91 -2.59 -14.48
CA ASN A 161 -17.41 -1.39 -13.79
C ASN A 161 -16.56 -0.96 -12.58
N ILE A 162 -15.58 -1.77 -12.18
CA ILE A 162 -14.67 -1.50 -11.05
C ILE A 162 -13.22 -1.39 -11.54
N ALA A 163 -12.83 -2.26 -12.50
CA ALA A 163 -11.46 -2.34 -13.01
C ALA A 163 -11.00 -1.05 -13.69
N SER A 164 -9.69 -0.87 -13.70
CA SER A 164 -9.02 0.18 -14.44
C SER A 164 -9.20 0.02 -15.95
N ALA A 165 -9.25 1.12 -16.70
CA ALA A 165 -9.33 1.09 -18.16
C ALA A 165 -8.05 0.53 -18.84
N GLY A 166 -6.97 0.35 -18.09
CA GLY A 166 -5.69 -0.20 -18.53
C GLY A 166 -4.73 -0.34 -17.36
N ALA A 167 -3.53 -0.86 -17.60
CA ALA A 167 -2.52 -0.99 -16.57
C ALA A 167 -2.18 0.38 -15.96
N GLN A 168 -2.15 0.46 -14.63
CA GLN A 168 -1.87 1.66 -13.85
C GLN A 168 -0.61 1.45 -13.00
N PRO A 169 0.58 1.84 -13.48
CA PRO A 169 1.78 1.84 -12.68
C PRO A 169 1.65 2.83 -11.50
N TYR A 170 2.35 2.53 -10.41
CA TYR A 170 2.46 3.44 -9.28
C TYR A 170 3.83 3.35 -8.59
N LEU A 171 4.20 4.46 -7.96
CA LEU A 171 5.39 4.58 -7.13
C LEU A 171 4.96 5.04 -5.75
N GLN A 172 5.50 4.41 -4.69
CA GLN A 172 5.26 4.83 -3.31
C GLN A 172 6.57 4.96 -2.56
N PHE A 173 6.63 5.92 -1.66
CA PHE A 173 7.76 6.19 -0.79
C PHE A 173 7.29 6.28 0.66
N PRO A 174 7.00 5.15 1.31
CA PRO A 174 6.68 5.13 2.73
C PRO A 174 7.92 5.38 3.56
N TRP A 175 7.76 6.19 4.61
CA TRP A 175 8.79 6.50 5.58
C TRP A 175 8.22 6.44 6.99
N SER A 176 9.08 6.14 7.98
CA SER A 176 8.72 6.17 9.39
C SER A 176 9.87 6.68 10.24
N TRP A 177 9.53 7.25 11.38
CA TRP A 177 10.47 7.78 12.37
C TRP A 177 10.00 7.43 13.76
N GLU A 178 10.76 6.61 14.46
CA GLU A 178 10.50 6.31 15.87
C GLU A 178 10.93 7.47 16.77
N LEU A 179 10.00 7.94 17.57
CA LEU A 179 10.20 8.99 18.55
C LEU A 179 10.31 8.39 19.96
N ARG A 180 10.64 9.25 20.93
CA ARG A 180 10.73 8.86 22.33
C ARG A 180 9.35 8.53 22.93
N HIS A 181 9.33 7.70 23.98
CA HIS A 181 8.14 7.36 24.76
C HIS A 181 7.03 6.67 23.95
N GLY A 182 7.39 5.87 22.95
CA GLY A 182 6.44 5.11 22.15
C GLY A 182 5.56 5.95 21.22
N TRP A 183 6.02 7.13 20.84
CA TRP A 183 5.47 7.90 19.74
C TRP A 183 6.17 7.51 18.45
N GLY A 184 5.43 7.53 17.35
CA GLY A 184 5.92 7.35 15.99
C GLY A 184 5.31 8.39 15.06
N LEU A 185 6.07 8.74 14.04
CA LEU A 185 5.60 9.50 12.89
C LEU A 185 5.86 8.65 11.65
N SER A 186 4.92 8.61 10.74
CA SER A 186 5.10 8.01 9.43
C SER A 186 4.30 8.75 8.38
N GLY A 187 4.55 8.42 7.14
CA GLY A 187 3.82 8.97 6.02
C GLY A 187 4.24 8.31 4.73
N MET A 188 3.51 8.62 3.68
CA MET A 188 3.77 8.07 2.36
C MET A 188 3.46 9.13 1.30
N PHE A 189 4.26 9.14 0.27
CA PHE A 189 3.98 9.80 -0.98
C PHE A 189 3.75 8.73 -2.04
N THR A 190 2.62 8.81 -2.74
CA THR A 190 2.30 7.90 -3.84
C THR A 190 1.99 8.69 -5.09
N GLU A 191 2.50 8.23 -6.23
CA GLU A 191 2.11 8.69 -7.55
C GLU A 191 1.49 7.54 -8.34
N PHE A 192 0.22 7.67 -8.66
CA PHE A 192 -0.52 6.75 -9.52
C PHE A 192 -0.53 7.28 -10.94
N PHE A 193 0.07 6.56 -11.88
CA PHE A 193 0.07 6.90 -13.30
C PHE A 193 -1.13 6.27 -14.01
N ARG A 194 -1.84 7.06 -14.80
CA ARG A 194 -3.04 6.63 -15.52
C ARG A 194 -2.88 6.84 -17.03
N PRO A 195 -2.03 6.07 -17.71
CA PRO A 195 -1.72 6.28 -19.11
C PRO A 195 -2.93 6.12 -20.04
N SER A 196 -3.95 5.38 -19.62
CA SER A 196 -5.18 5.16 -20.37
C SER A 196 -6.31 6.16 -20.05
N ASP A 197 -6.09 7.10 -19.12
CA ASP A 197 -7.07 8.13 -18.78
C ASP A 197 -6.76 9.43 -19.53
N PRO A 198 -7.66 9.93 -20.40
CA PRO A 198 -7.40 11.14 -21.19
C PRO A 198 -7.52 12.44 -20.42
N THR A 199 -8.18 12.45 -19.26
CA THR A 199 -8.43 13.70 -18.51
C THR A 199 -7.61 13.83 -17.24
N SER A 200 -7.10 12.73 -16.70
CA SER A 200 -6.30 12.73 -15.49
C SER A 200 -5.08 11.85 -15.67
N LYS A 201 -3.93 12.44 -15.91
CA LYS A 201 -2.67 11.73 -16.13
C LYS A 201 -2.15 11.03 -14.89
N GLY A 202 -2.60 11.45 -13.72
CA GLY A 202 -2.19 10.85 -12.46
C GLY A 202 -2.98 11.33 -11.24
N ILE A 203 -2.73 10.67 -10.12
CA ILE A 203 -3.15 11.10 -8.79
C ILE A 203 -1.92 11.05 -7.90
N THR A 204 -1.64 12.15 -7.24
CA THR A 204 -0.69 12.21 -6.14
C THR A 204 -1.46 11.97 -4.84
N GLU A 205 -1.08 10.93 -4.09
CA GLU A 205 -1.57 10.69 -2.73
C GLU A 205 -0.49 11.06 -1.73
N THR A 206 -0.89 11.74 -0.65
CA THR A 206 0.00 12.03 0.47
C THR A 206 -0.68 11.62 1.77
N THR A 207 0.09 10.97 2.63
CA THR A 207 -0.40 10.56 3.95
C THR A 207 0.55 11.02 5.04
N PHE A 208 0.01 11.20 6.24
CA PHE A 208 0.78 11.51 7.43
C PHE A 208 0.12 10.89 8.65
N VAL A 209 0.89 10.11 9.42
CA VAL A 209 0.43 9.35 10.58
C VAL A 209 1.16 9.79 11.83
N ILE A 210 0.41 9.92 12.90
CA ILE A 210 0.94 9.99 14.26
C ILE A 210 0.46 8.74 14.99
N GLU A 211 1.40 7.94 15.47
CA GLU A 211 1.11 6.71 16.20
C GLU A 211 1.55 6.83 17.66
N LYS A 212 0.84 6.14 18.55
CA LYS A 212 1.17 6.00 19.96
C LYS A 212 1.08 4.55 20.39
N LYS A 213 2.21 3.96 20.75
CA LYS A 213 2.27 2.67 21.45
C LYS A 213 1.72 2.88 22.87
N VAL A 214 0.57 2.30 23.16
CA VAL A 214 -0.15 2.43 24.44
C VAL A 214 0.27 1.33 25.40
N THR A 215 0.47 0.12 24.90
CA THR A 215 1.02 -1.03 25.63
C THR A 215 2.04 -1.74 24.74
N GLU A 216 2.67 -2.81 25.26
CA GLU A 216 3.57 -3.64 24.44
C GLU A 216 2.85 -4.30 23.25
N ARG A 217 1.52 -4.45 23.32
CA ARG A 217 0.71 -5.13 22.28
C ARG A 217 -0.28 -4.21 21.57
N ALA A 218 -0.48 -2.99 22.01
CA ALA A 218 -1.50 -2.10 21.47
C ALA A 218 -0.92 -0.75 21.09
N SER A 219 -1.25 -0.30 19.90
CA SER A 219 -0.98 1.04 19.39
C SER A 219 -2.28 1.69 18.91
N LEU A 220 -2.32 3.02 18.97
CA LEU A 220 -3.37 3.85 18.39
C LEU A 220 -2.75 4.82 17.41
N PHE A 221 -3.49 5.19 16.37
CA PHE A 221 -3.00 6.14 15.37
C PHE A 221 -4.07 7.14 14.96
N VAL A 222 -3.60 8.25 14.41
CA VAL A 222 -4.39 9.21 13.63
C VAL A 222 -3.61 9.50 12.36
N GLU A 223 -4.30 9.43 11.22
CA GLU A 223 -3.76 9.60 9.89
C GLU A 223 -4.54 10.66 9.13
N TYR A 224 -3.83 11.53 8.44
CA TYR A 224 -4.37 12.37 7.37
C TYR A 224 -4.07 11.71 6.03
N VAL A 225 -5.06 11.67 5.14
CA VAL A 225 -4.91 11.21 3.75
C VAL A 225 -5.47 12.27 2.80
N GLY A 226 -4.71 12.55 1.76
CA GLY A 226 -5.13 13.45 0.70
C GLY A 226 -4.78 12.91 -0.68
N ASP A 227 -5.80 12.73 -1.52
CA ASP A 227 -5.71 12.38 -2.93
C ASP A 227 -5.84 13.63 -3.77
N TYR A 228 -4.85 13.94 -4.56
CA TYR A 228 -4.75 15.13 -5.38
C TYR A 228 -4.67 14.73 -6.85
N PRO A 229 -5.82 14.61 -7.56
CA PRO A 229 -5.81 14.35 -8.99
C PRO A 229 -5.24 15.54 -9.75
N GLU A 230 -4.55 15.29 -10.86
CA GLU A 230 -4.01 16.36 -11.73
C GLU A 230 -5.12 17.31 -12.23
N SER A 231 -6.34 16.79 -12.38
CA SER A 231 -7.54 17.57 -12.70
C SER A 231 -8.72 17.15 -11.84
N GLY A 232 -9.47 18.12 -11.32
CA GLY A 232 -10.58 17.91 -10.41
C GLY A 232 -10.27 18.41 -9.00
N SER A 233 -11.15 18.11 -8.06
CA SER A 233 -11.00 18.51 -6.67
C SER A 233 -10.43 17.37 -5.83
N PRO A 234 -9.57 17.66 -4.84
CA PRO A 234 -8.97 16.64 -3.99
C PRO A 234 -10.02 15.90 -3.15
N ALA A 235 -9.74 14.64 -2.81
CA ALA A 235 -10.43 13.90 -1.76
C ALA A 235 -9.54 13.85 -0.53
N GLN A 236 -10.09 14.22 0.64
CA GLN A 236 -9.32 14.30 1.87
C GLN A 236 -10.10 13.69 3.03
N PHE A 237 -9.42 12.95 3.90
CA PHE A 237 -10.06 12.36 5.08
C PHE A 237 -9.08 12.21 6.24
N LEU A 238 -9.65 12.11 7.45
CA LEU A 238 -8.94 11.70 8.65
C LEU A 238 -9.31 10.26 8.96
N ASN A 239 -8.31 9.44 9.15
CA ASN A 239 -8.41 8.06 9.59
C ASN A 239 -7.86 7.93 11.01
N SER A 240 -8.48 7.10 11.83
CA SER A 240 -8.04 6.82 13.18
C SER A 240 -8.36 5.38 13.52
N GLY A 241 -7.50 4.76 14.27
CA GLY A 241 -7.71 3.35 14.59
C GLY A 241 -6.71 2.81 15.60
N GLY A 242 -6.63 1.51 15.65
CA GLY A 242 -5.71 0.82 16.53
C GLY A 242 -5.35 -0.56 16.05
N LEU A 243 -4.24 -1.01 16.57
CA LEU A 243 -3.60 -2.27 16.31
C LEU A 243 -3.53 -3.05 17.63
N TYR A 244 -3.77 -4.35 17.59
CA TYR A 244 -3.58 -5.23 18.73
C TYR A 244 -2.85 -6.50 18.32
N ARG A 245 -1.64 -6.71 18.83
CA ARG A 245 -0.84 -7.91 18.58
C ARG A 245 -1.32 -9.07 19.46
N LEU A 246 -1.81 -10.12 18.81
CA LEU A 246 -2.19 -11.37 19.47
C LEU A 246 -0.96 -12.22 19.83
N SER A 247 0.04 -12.20 18.93
CA SER A 247 1.34 -12.88 19.08
C SER A 247 2.41 -12.07 18.29
N PRO A 248 3.69 -12.45 18.34
CA PRO A 248 4.74 -11.77 17.56
C PRO A 248 4.48 -11.75 16.05
N ASN A 249 3.68 -12.66 15.52
CA ASN A 249 3.37 -12.81 14.10
C ASN A 249 1.88 -12.74 13.76
N GLN A 250 1.03 -12.23 14.67
CA GLN A 250 -0.41 -12.07 14.43
C GLN A 250 -0.91 -10.75 15.00
N GLN A 251 -1.75 -10.06 14.24
CA GLN A 251 -2.32 -8.76 14.58
C GLN A 251 -3.78 -8.64 14.18
N LEU A 252 -4.57 -8.03 15.05
CA LEU A 252 -5.89 -7.48 14.74
C LEU A 252 -5.77 -5.97 14.55
N ASP A 253 -6.61 -5.42 13.72
CA ASP A 253 -6.71 -3.99 13.50
C ASP A 253 -8.16 -3.53 13.36
N PHE A 254 -8.40 -2.26 13.64
CA PHE A 254 -9.65 -1.58 13.35
C PHE A 254 -9.39 -0.12 13.01
N HIS A 255 -10.26 0.49 12.20
CA HIS A 255 -10.17 1.91 11.89
C HIS A 255 -11.52 2.53 11.57
N VAL A 256 -11.56 3.85 11.70
CA VAL A 256 -12.67 4.71 11.28
C VAL A 256 -12.08 5.92 10.58
N ALA A 257 -12.49 6.15 9.34
CA ALA A 257 -12.14 7.34 8.59
C ALA A 257 -13.36 8.25 8.38
N LEU A 258 -13.14 9.56 8.40
CA LEU A 258 -14.16 10.58 8.17
C LEU A 258 -13.70 11.51 7.04
N GLY A 259 -14.54 11.71 6.05
CA GLY A 259 -14.29 12.65 4.96
C GLY A 259 -14.21 14.10 5.46
N LEU A 260 -13.21 14.83 4.99
CA LEU A 260 -13.03 16.26 5.27
C LEU A 260 -13.68 17.14 4.19
N ASN A 261 -14.02 16.54 3.05
CA ASN A 261 -14.71 17.21 1.96
C ASN A 261 -15.63 16.22 1.22
N HIS A 262 -16.51 16.75 0.36
CA HIS A 262 -17.53 15.94 -0.33
C HIS A 262 -16.97 14.98 -1.39
N ASN A 263 -15.71 15.12 -1.79
CA ASN A 263 -15.07 14.17 -2.71
C ASN A 263 -14.57 12.92 -2.00
N ALA A 264 -14.40 12.98 -0.69
CA ALA A 264 -14.06 11.83 0.14
C ALA A 264 -15.32 11.04 0.56
N PRO A 265 -15.20 9.75 0.92
CA PRO A 265 -16.28 9.03 1.59
C PRO A 265 -16.74 9.76 2.85
N SER A 266 -18.03 9.78 3.13
CA SER A 266 -18.56 10.38 4.37
C SER A 266 -17.97 9.70 5.60
N TYR A 267 -17.84 8.37 5.53
CA TYR A 267 -17.10 7.57 6.50
C TYR A 267 -16.61 6.25 5.89
N VAL A 268 -15.59 5.68 6.51
CA VAL A 268 -15.16 4.29 6.33
C VAL A 268 -14.99 3.67 7.71
N VAL A 269 -15.45 2.45 7.91
CA VAL A 269 -15.20 1.65 9.12
C VAL A 269 -14.66 0.31 8.69
N GLY A 270 -13.56 -0.12 9.27
CA GLY A 270 -12.91 -1.35 8.91
C GLY A 270 -12.34 -2.13 10.08
N VAL A 271 -12.22 -3.44 9.86
CA VAL A 271 -11.53 -4.38 10.76
C VAL A 271 -10.65 -5.29 9.93
N GLY A 272 -9.55 -5.74 10.51
CA GLY A 272 -8.63 -6.61 9.82
C GLY A 272 -7.92 -7.59 10.72
N TYR A 273 -7.31 -8.57 10.06
CA TYR A 273 -6.46 -9.58 10.67
C TYR A 273 -5.28 -9.85 9.76
N SER A 274 -4.10 -9.86 10.35
CA SER A 274 -2.83 -10.11 9.68
C SER A 274 -2.07 -11.23 10.35
N VAL A 275 -1.41 -12.06 9.55
CA VAL A 275 -0.58 -13.18 10.05
C VAL A 275 0.67 -13.32 9.18
N ARG A 276 1.81 -13.59 9.84
CA ARG A 276 3.09 -13.88 9.18
C ARG A 276 3.48 -15.33 9.47
N PHE A 277 3.84 -16.04 8.41
CA PHE A 277 4.40 -17.39 8.45
C PHE A 277 5.88 -17.28 8.13
N ASP A 278 6.72 -17.67 9.07
CA ASP A 278 8.16 -17.57 8.95
C ASP A 278 8.76 -18.87 8.39
N GLU A 279 9.94 -18.79 7.75
CA GLU A 279 10.73 -19.93 7.24
C GLU A 279 9.97 -20.85 6.25
N LEU A 280 9.02 -20.30 5.48
CA LEU A 280 8.25 -21.10 4.50
C LEU A 280 9.07 -21.49 3.27
N PHE A 281 10.08 -20.68 2.91
CA PHE A 281 10.98 -20.97 1.80
C PHE A 281 12.39 -20.52 2.16
N SER A 282 13.39 -21.33 1.76
CA SER A 282 14.79 -20.97 1.97
C SER A 282 15.12 -19.77 1.08
N ALA A 283 15.25 -18.59 1.65
CA ALA A 283 16.01 -17.53 1.00
C ALA A 283 17.44 -18.03 0.91
N ASN A 284 17.95 -18.30 -0.29
CA ASN A 284 19.27 -18.90 -0.53
C ASN A 284 20.33 -18.23 0.36
N GLU A 285 20.81 -18.94 1.39
CA GLU A 285 22.11 -18.64 1.95
C GLU A 285 23.10 -18.80 0.80
N ALA A 286 23.77 -17.71 0.44
CA ALA A 286 24.89 -17.78 -0.51
C ALA A 286 25.83 -18.90 -0.03
N PRO A 287 26.26 -19.82 -0.92
CA PRO A 287 27.06 -20.97 -0.51
C PRO A 287 28.28 -20.46 0.27
N ARG A 288 28.39 -20.87 1.53
CA ARG A 288 29.57 -20.59 2.35
C ARG A 288 30.74 -21.34 1.70
N TYR A 289 31.53 -20.62 0.93
CA TYR A 289 32.80 -21.19 0.46
C TYR A 289 33.64 -21.52 1.70
N PRO A 290 34.12 -22.76 1.83
CA PRO A 290 35.05 -23.08 2.91
C PRO A 290 36.31 -22.22 2.75
N PRO A 291 36.91 -21.77 3.87
CA PRO A 291 38.14 -20.99 3.82
C PRO A 291 39.19 -21.78 3.04
N ARG A 292 39.78 -21.17 2.03
CA ARG A 292 40.95 -21.76 1.31
C ARG A 292 42.05 -21.94 2.36
N LYS A 293 42.52 -23.19 2.46
CA LYS A 293 43.75 -23.53 3.23
C LYS A 293 44.97 -22.99 2.56
#